data_eb3d11d0b783f9b94180ba59d9788049
#
_entry.id   eb3d11d0b783f9b94180ba59d9788049
#
_cell.length_a   1.000
_cell.length_b   1.000
_cell.length_c   1.000
_cell.angle_alpha   90.00
_cell.angle_beta   90.00
_cell.angle_gamma   90.00
#
_symmetry.space_group_name_H-M   'P 1'
#
loop_
_entity.id
_entity.type
_entity.pdbx_description
1 polymer ?
#
loop_
_entity_poly.entity_id
_entity_poly.type
_entity_poly.pdbx_seq_one_letter_code
_entity_poly.pdbx_strand_id
1 'polypeptide(L)'
;MKSIKKWSFTQVMVFGFLALILVGACILMLPICNANGKWLNFPDALFTSCTCVCVTGLVTVVPAFQFTFLGKLVMLFLIQVGGWGVIVCVTYVLVLMKVKLTIQERVMLQNYFNRDSMRGLVGILQYVVKGSLVVEGIGALGYACRFIPQFGLLRGVWYAVFHSISAFCNAGVDLLGESSLAMYADDVLINIVTAFLIIAGGLGFMVWRELAAFIKKAAKKETGIRQGLKKLSLHTKLVLLMTISLLLGGTLFFFIVEYNNPNTLGPMGFFQKLVASFFQSVTTRTAGFFTVPQDQLREVSRLFSCVLMYIGGSPVGTAGGVKTVTVAVVLLSCGSILAGHEDTECFRRRIPMNIVRTALSVCIGGILLVLVGIIALMVSEPEATAMQAAYEVVSATATVGLTAGLTPKLHLAGKYIIIVLMYMGRIGPITIPLMIAGSIKRRNEKRKLPDEHIMVG
;
A
#
# COMPACT_ATOMS: atom_id res chain seq x y z
N MET A 1 -8.21 -37.05 20.90
CA MET A 1 -7.53 -36.08 20.00
C MET A 1 -8.10 -34.70 20.27
N LYS A 2 -7.30 -33.80 20.89
CA LYS A 2 -7.71 -32.40 21.13
C LYS A 2 -7.95 -31.74 19.77
N SER A 3 -9.16 -31.27 19.51
CA SER A 3 -9.51 -30.47 18.33
C SER A 3 -8.57 -29.26 18.29
N ILE A 4 -7.60 -29.27 17.40
CA ILE A 4 -6.76 -28.09 17.11
C ILE A 4 -7.73 -27.01 16.65
N LYS A 5 -7.88 -25.96 17.46
CA LYS A 5 -8.77 -24.83 17.21
C LYS A 5 -8.37 -24.23 15.86
N LYS A 6 -9.18 -24.44 14.83
CA LYS A 6 -8.89 -24.00 13.45
C LYS A 6 -8.93 -22.48 13.43
N TRP A 7 -7.82 -21.85 13.08
CA TRP A 7 -7.69 -20.40 12.96
C TRP A 7 -8.56 -19.87 11.83
N SER A 8 -9.24 -18.75 12.08
CA SER A 8 -9.99 -18.04 11.05
C SER A 8 -9.03 -17.32 10.08
N PHE A 9 -9.51 -16.97 8.88
CA PHE A 9 -8.76 -16.16 7.92
C PHE A 9 -8.16 -14.90 8.57
N THR A 10 -8.97 -14.16 9.33
CA THR A 10 -8.56 -12.94 10.03
C THR A 10 -7.46 -13.20 11.06
N GLN A 11 -7.57 -14.28 11.84
CA GLN A 11 -6.56 -14.66 12.82
C GLN A 11 -5.22 -15.00 12.16
N VAL A 12 -5.25 -15.75 11.06
CA VAL A 12 -4.03 -16.08 10.31
C VAL A 12 -3.36 -14.81 9.77
N MET A 13 -4.14 -13.85 9.26
CA MET A 13 -3.59 -12.57 8.82
C MET A 13 -2.97 -11.78 9.99
N VAL A 14 -3.72 -11.55 11.06
CA VAL A 14 -3.25 -10.76 12.20
C VAL A 14 -1.99 -11.37 12.82
N PHE A 15 -2.05 -12.62 13.24
CA PHE A 15 -0.90 -13.26 13.89
C PHE A 15 0.24 -13.60 12.95
N GLY A 16 -0.03 -13.86 11.67
CA GLY A 16 0.99 -14.13 10.66
C GLY A 16 1.86 -12.89 10.37
N PHE A 17 1.24 -11.73 10.19
CA PHE A 17 1.98 -10.47 10.04
C PHE A 17 2.76 -10.12 11.32
N LEU A 18 2.14 -10.27 12.51
CA LEU A 18 2.81 -10.01 13.78
C LEU A 18 4.03 -10.91 13.98
N ALA A 19 3.89 -12.21 13.73
CA ALA A 19 4.99 -13.15 13.85
C ALA A 19 6.13 -12.80 12.89
N LEU A 20 5.81 -12.45 11.63
CA LEU A 20 6.82 -12.05 10.64
C LEU A 20 7.57 -10.78 11.06
N ILE A 21 6.86 -9.78 11.61
CA ILE A 21 7.46 -8.56 12.13
C ILE A 21 8.42 -8.87 13.29
N LEU A 22 7.99 -9.69 14.25
CA LEU A 22 8.82 -10.03 15.41
C LEU A 22 10.06 -10.85 15.01
N VAL A 23 9.89 -11.84 14.16
CA VAL A 23 11.02 -12.64 13.64
C VAL A 23 11.98 -11.76 12.84
N GLY A 24 11.47 -10.90 11.98
CA GLY A 24 12.28 -9.95 11.22
C GLY A 24 13.05 -8.99 12.12
N ALA A 25 12.42 -8.47 13.19
CA ALA A 25 13.07 -7.62 14.17
C ALA A 25 14.23 -8.34 14.88
N CYS A 26 14.01 -9.58 15.35
CA CYS A 26 15.05 -10.38 15.97
C CYS A 26 16.25 -10.62 15.04
N ILE A 27 16.01 -10.85 13.75
CA ILE A 27 17.10 -11.06 12.78
C ILE A 27 17.86 -9.75 12.53
N LEU A 28 17.13 -8.62 12.33
CA LEU A 28 17.74 -7.32 12.07
C LEU A 28 18.51 -6.74 13.26
N MET A 29 18.21 -7.18 14.49
CA MET A 29 19.01 -6.83 15.67
C MET A 29 20.41 -7.41 15.66
N LEU A 30 20.65 -8.54 15.00
CA LEU A 30 21.90 -9.27 15.06
C LEU A 30 23.08 -8.42 14.54
N PRO A 31 24.26 -8.47 15.18
CA PRO A 31 25.44 -7.71 14.77
C PRO A 31 25.86 -7.95 13.32
N ILE A 32 25.64 -9.17 12.80
CA ILE A 32 25.95 -9.54 11.41
C ILE A 32 25.10 -8.77 10.38
N CYS A 33 23.91 -8.30 10.78
CA CYS A 33 23.04 -7.51 9.93
C CYS A 33 23.37 -6.02 9.96
N ASN A 34 24.18 -5.56 10.92
CA ASN A 34 24.48 -4.15 11.16
C ASN A 34 25.90 -3.80 10.73
N ALA A 35 26.06 -2.67 10.02
CA ALA A 35 27.34 -2.23 9.46
C ALA A 35 28.39 -1.90 10.53
N ASN A 36 27.94 -1.48 11.72
CA ASN A 36 28.81 -1.18 12.88
C ASN A 36 29.21 -2.43 13.68
N GLY A 37 28.73 -3.62 13.30
CA GLY A 37 29.00 -4.88 14.01
C GLY A 37 28.42 -4.98 15.42
N LYS A 38 27.52 -4.07 15.81
CA LYS A 38 26.88 -4.02 17.13
C LYS A 38 25.40 -4.40 17.03
N TRP A 39 24.82 -4.79 18.17
CA TRP A 39 23.41 -5.05 18.28
C TRP A 39 22.61 -3.76 18.02
N LEU A 40 21.61 -3.81 17.13
CA LEU A 40 20.68 -2.71 16.96
C LEU A 40 19.67 -2.71 18.12
N ASN A 41 19.27 -1.52 18.56
CA ASN A 41 18.25 -1.38 19.58
C ASN A 41 16.93 -2.00 19.13
N PHE A 42 16.23 -2.70 20.04
CA PHE A 42 14.97 -3.39 19.71
C PHE A 42 13.90 -2.49 19.09
N PRO A 43 13.64 -1.25 19.58
CA PRO A 43 12.66 -0.37 18.97
C PRO A 43 12.96 -0.04 17.50
N ASP A 44 14.22 0.21 17.14
CA ASP A 44 14.61 0.54 15.76
C ASP A 44 14.59 -0.69 14.86
N ALA A 45 14.97 -1.86 15.36
CA ALA A 45 14.85 -3.12 14.65
C ALA A 45 13.38 -3.50 14.41
N LEU A 46 12.53 -3.32 15.43
CA LEU A 46 11.08 -3.56 15.33
C LEU A 46 10.42 -2.60 14.35
N PHE A 47 10.80 -1.30 14.38
CA PHE A 47 10.32 -0.29 13.46
C PHE A 47 10.70 -0.64 12.01
N THR A 48 11.98 -0.98 11.79
CA THR A 48 12.49 -1.37 10.46
C THR A 48 11.83 -2.65 9.94
N SER A 49 11.66 -3.66 10.80
CA SER A 49 10.94 -4.88 10.42
C SER A 49 9.47 -4.59 10.11
N CYS A 50 8.81 -3.79 10.94
CA CYS A 50 7.42 -3.41 10.74
C CYS A 50 7.21 -2.64 9.44
N THR A 51 8.05 -1.65 9.15
CA THR A 51 7.96 -0.86 7.91
C THR A 51 8.20 -1.73 6.67
N CYS A 52 9.13 -2.70 6.73
CA CYS A 52 9.36 -3.64 5.63
C CYS A 52 8.18 -4.59 5.41
N VAL A 53 7.65 -5.20 6.47
CA VAL A 53 6.54 -6.17 6.39
C VAL A 53 5.21 -5.50 6.06
N CYS A 54 4.94 -4.32 6.64
CA CYS A 54 3.75 -3.53 6.34
C CYS A 54 3.88 -2.77 5.02
N VAL A 55 5.10 -2.78 4.42
CA VAL A 55 5.37 -2.12 3.13
C VAL A 55 5.04 -0.62 3.24
N THR A 56 5.61 0.04 4.27
CA THR A 56 5.29 1.44 4.57
C THR A 56 6.36 2.38 4.02
N GLY A 57 7.64 2.22 4.41
CA GLY A 57 8.74 3.07 3.96
C GLY A 57 9.21 4.12 4.98
N LEU A 58 8.52 4.32 6.10
CA LEU A 58 9.03 5.16 7.18
C LEU A 58 10.26 4.51 7.82
N VAL A 59 11.29 5.28 8.13
CA VAL A 59 12.55 4.79 8.67
C VAL A 59 13.03 5.66 9.83
N THR A 60 13.45 5.03 10.94
CA THR A 60 14.11 5.70 12.07
C THR A 60 15.62 5.64 11.96
N VAL A 61 16.13 4.72 11.17
CA VAL A 61 17.55 4.55 10.83
C VAL A 61 17.69 4.43 9.33
N VAL A 62 18.71 5.05 8.76
CA VAL A 62 18.92 5.06 7.30
C VAL A 62 19.40 3.68 6.82
N PRO A 63 18.61 2.95 6.01
CA PRO A 63 18.94 1.57 5.63
C PRO A 63 20.26 1.44 4.88
N ALA A 64 20.60 2.45 4.08
CA ALA A 64 21.83 2.48 3.29
C ALA A 64 23.11 2.34 4.14
N PHE A 65 23.13 3.01 5.31
CA PHE A 65 24.30 3.10 6.18
C PHE A 65 24.24 2.13 7.36
N GLN A 66 23.04 1.87 7.89
CA GLN A 66 22.88 1.04 9.09
C GLN A 66 23.11 -0.45 8.81
N PHE A 67 22.65 -0.97 7.67
CA PHE A 67 22.61 -2.42 7.44
C PHE A 67 23.70 -2.92 6.49
N THR A 68 24.26 -4.09 6.82
CA THR A 68 25.12 -4.86 5.92
C THR A 68 24.35 -5.37 4.71
N PHE A 69 25.04 -6.00 3.75
CA PHE A 69 24.39 -6.69 2.64
C PHE A 69 23.37 -7.73 3.12
N LEU A 70 23.70 -8.49 4.17
CA LEU A 70 22.80 -9.49 4.76
C LEU A 70 21.56 -8.84 5.37
N GLY A 71 21.72 -7.75 6.14
CA GLY A 71 20.60 -6.99 6.70
C GLY A 71 19.67 -6.45 5.60
N LYS A 72 20.24 -5.90 4.52
CA LYS A 72 19.47 -5.41 3.34
C LYS A 72 18.77 -6.57 2.62
N LEU A 73 19.36 -7.76 2.54
CA LEU A 73 18.72 -8.96 1.97
C LEU A 73 17.53 -9.40 2.81
N VAL A 74 17.65 -9.40 4.15
CA VAL A 74 16.53 -9.68 5.06
C VAL A 74 15.41 -8.65 4.86
N MET A 75 15.72 -7.36 4.80
CA MET A 75 14.73 -6.31 4.51
C MET A 75 14.00 -6.58 3.18
N LEU A 76 14.74 -6.90 2.11
CA LEU A 76 14.17 -7.20 0.80
C LEU A 76 13.19 -8.38 0.87
N PHE A 77 13.57 -9.44 1.58
CA PHE A 77 12.69 -10.61 1.80
C PHE A 77 11.42 -10.23 2.57
N LEU A 78 11.54 -9.43 3.63
CA LEU A 78 10.39 -8.95 4.40
C LEU A 78 9.45 -8.08 3.56
N ILE A 79 9.99 -7.19 2.71
CA ILE A 79 9.24 -6.36 1.77
C ILE A 79 8.48 -7.25 0.77
N GLN A 80 9.13 -8.25 0.19
CA GLN A 80 8.51 -9.14 -0.79
C GLN A 80 7.35 -9.95 -0.19
N VAL A 81 7.58 -10.54 1.00
CA VAL A 81 6.54 -11.29 1.72
C VAL A 81 5.39 -10.36 2.15
N GLY A 82 5.72 -9.17 2.63
CA GLY A 82 4.76 -8.15 3.00
C GLY A 82 3.90 -7.69 1.82
N GLY A 83 4.53 -7.45 0.65
CA GLY A 83 3.86 -7.00 -0.58
C GLY A 83 2.88 -8.03 -1.15
N TRP A 84 3.27 -9.28 -1.24
CA TRP A 84 2.36 -10.36 -1.68
C TRP A 84 1.31 -10.72 -0.63
N GLY A 85 1.63 -10.49 0.64
CA GLY A 85 0.82 -10.93 1.79
C GLY A 85 1.16 -12.35 2.26
N VAL A 86 1.13 -12.52 3.58
CA VAL A 86 1.55 -13.77 4.25
C VAL A 86 0.81 -15.01 3.72
N ILE A 87 -0.49 -14.89 3.45
CA ILE A 87 -1.31 -16.02 2.96
C ILE A 87 -0.84 -16.48 1.57
N VAL A 88 -0.56 -15.53 0.67
CA VAL A 88 -0.06 -15.83 -0.68
C VAL A 88 1.28 -16.54 -0.58
N CYS A 89 2.20 -16.03 0.23
CA CYS A 89 3.54 -16.59 0.40
C CYS A 89 3.49 -18.02 0.96
N VAL A 90 2.81 -18.23 2.08
CA VAL A 90 2.70 -19.55 2.72
C VAL A 90 2.07 -20.55 1.75
N THR A 91 0.96 -20.18 1.11
CA THR A 91 0.27 -21.09 0.19
C THR A 91 1.11 -21.35 -1.06
N TYR A 92 1.88 -20.37 -1.55
CA TYR A 92 2.75 -20.58 -2.70
C TYR A 92 3.89 -21.55 -2.39
N VAL A 93 4.49 -21.46 -1.21
CA VAL A 93 5.50 -22.43 -0.74
C VAL A 93 4.91 -23.85 -0.68
N LEU A 94 3.69 -24.03 -0.13
CA LEU A 94 3.03 -25.32 -0.12
C LEU A 94 2.80 -25.88 -1.53
N VAL A 95 2.40 -25.02 -2.47
CA VAL A 95 2.22 -25.41 -3.88
C VAL A 95 3.56 -25.80 -4.52
N LEU A 96 4.65 -25.11 -4.24
CA LEU A 96 6.00 -25.48 -4.73
C LEU A 96 6.47 -26.82 -4.18
N MET A 97 6.17 -27.09 -2.91
CA MET A 97 6.45 -28.39 -2.27
C MET A 97 5.50 -29.49 -2.74
N LYS A 98 4.59 -29.22 -3.69
CA LYS A 98 3.60 -30.16 -4.22
C LYS A 98 2.65 -30.72 -3.15
N VAL A 99 2.49 -30.02 -2.03
CA VAL A 99 1.53 -30.36 -0.97
C VAL A 99 0.11 -30.03 -1.45
N LYS A 100 -0.81 -30.97 -1.28
CA LYS A 100 -2.23 -30.74 -1.62
C LYS A 100 -2.84 -29.75 -0.63
N LEU A 101 -3.36 -28.62 -1.15
CA LEU A 101 -4.03 -27.62 -0.33
C LEU A 101 -5.29 -28.20 0.29
N THR A 102 -5.44 -28.03 1.59
CA THR A 102 -6.64 -28.36 2.34
C THR A 102 -7.81 -27.44 1.94
N ILE A 103 -9.03 -27.86 2.26
CA ILE A 103 -10.22 -27.03 2.03
C ILE A 103 -10.09 -25.69 2.76
N GLN A 104 -9.52 -25.67 3.97
CA GLN A 104 -9.35 -24.46 4.77
C GLN A 104 -8.40 -23.46 4.09
N GLU A 105 -7.27 -23.91 3.55
CA GLU A 105 -6.33 -23.06 2.82
C GLU A 105 -6.95 -22.50 1.53
N ARG A 106 -7.78 -23.31 0.85
CA ARG A 106 -8.54 -22.82 -0.33
C ARG A 106 -9.57 -21.77 0.05
N VAL A 107 -10.27 -21.91 1.18
CA VAL A 107 -11.20 -20.89 1.71
C VAL A 107 -10.43 -19.61 2.06
N MET A 108 -9.24 -19.72 2.67
CA MET A 108 -8.40 -18.57 2.97
C MET A 108 -7.99 -17.82 1.70
N LEU A 109 -7.56 -18.53 0.66
CA LEU A 109 -7.24 -17.92 -0.64
C LEU A 109 -8.47 -17.33 -1.32
N GLN A 110 -9.62 -17.99 -1.24
CA GLN A 110 -10.89 -17.48 -1.77
C GLN A 110 -11.24 -16.14 -1.13
N ASN A 111 -11.14 -16.05 0.20
CA ASN A 111 -11.40 -14.82 0.94
C ASN A 111 -10.35 -13.73 0.61
N TYR A 112 -9.07 -14.10 0.50
CA TYR A 112 -8.01 -13.16 0.14
C TYR A 112 -8.24 -12.53 -1.24
N PHE A 113 -8.58 -13.35 -2.25
CA PHE A 113 -8.84 -12.87 -3.61
C PHE A 113 -10.28 -12.36 -3.82
N ASN A 114 -11.09 -12.37 -2.77
CA ASN A 114 -12.51 -11.97 -2.80
C ASN A 114 -13.27 -12.64 -3.96
N ARG A 115 -13.22 -13.99 -4.03
CA ARG A 115 -13.83 -14.78 -5.10
C ARG A 115 -14.99 -15.61 -4.58
N ASP A 116 -16.04 -15.75 -5.40
CA ASP A 116 -17.20 -16.58 -5.08
C ASP A 116 -16.93 -18.08 -5.27
N SER A 117 -15.88 -18.46 -5.99
CA SER A 117 -15.57 -19.85 -6.34
C SER A 117 -14.14 -20.25 -5.97
N MET A 118 -13.99 -21.49 -5.47
CA MET A 118 -12.69 -22.10 -5.19
C MET A 118 -11.95 -22.60 -6.45
N ARG A 119 -12.60 -22.57 -7.63
CA ARG A 119 -12.00 -23.08 -8.86
C ARG A 119 -10.88 -22.14 -9.35
N GLY A 120 -9.76 -22.73 -9.73
CA GLY A 120 -8.63 -22.00 -10.34
C GLY A 120 -7.82 -21.11 -9.39
N LEU A 121 -8.00 -21.18 -8.06
CA LEU A 121 -7.28 -20.37 -7.08
C LEU A 121 -5.77 -20.55 -7.14
N VAL A 122 -5.29 -21.78 -7.33
CA VAL A 122 -3.85 -22.07 -7.49
C VAL A 122 -3.29 -21.40 -8.75
N GLY A 123 -4.05 -21.42 -9.84
CA GLY A 123 -3.67 -20.72 -11.07
C GLY A 123 -3.61 -19.20 -10.89
N ILE A 124 -4.51 -18.60 -10.10
CA ILE A 124 -4.46 -17.18 -9.74
C ILE A 124 -3.22 -16.90 -8.89
N LEU A 125 -2.95 -17.73 -7.89
CA LEU A 125 -1.76 -17.62 -7.02
C LEU A 125 -0.46 -17.63 -7.86
N GLN A 126 -0.32 -18.59 -8.75
CA GLN A 126 0.84 -18.69 -9.64
C GLN A 126 0.93 -17.49 -10.60
N TYR A 127 -0.20 -17.01 -11.11
CA TYR A 127 -0.24 -15.82 -11.96
C TYR A 127 0.23 -14.57 -11.21
N VAL A 128 -0.21 -14.39 -9.95
CA VAL A 128 0.23 -13.26 -9.10
C VAL A 128 1.73 -13.31 -8.89
N VAL A 129 2.28 -14.42 -8.40
CA VAL A 129 3.70 -14.51 -8.09
C VAL A 129 4.58 -14.40 -9.34
N LYS A 130 4.27 -15.15 -10.41
CA LYS A 130 5.03 -15.07 -11.67
C LYS A 130 4.91 -13.71 -12.33
N GLY A 131 3.70 -13.12 -12.32
CA GLY A 131 3.47 -11.79 -12.87
C GLY A 131 4.23 -10.71 -12.13
N SER A 132 4.27 -10.77 -10.78
CA SER A 132 5.07 -9.85 -9.96
C SER A 132 6.54 -9.94 -10.31
N LEU A 133 7.11 -11.15 -10.32
CA LEU A 133 8.53 -11.35 -10.64
C LEU A 133 8.90 -10.86 -12.05
N VAL A 134 8.00 -11.00 -13.03
CA VAL A 134 8.23 -10.47 -14.39
C VAL A 134 8.24 -8.95 -14.39
N VAL A 135 7.28 -8.29 -13.73
CA VAL A 135 7.22 -6.82 -13.66
C VAL A 135 8.39 -6.25 -12.87
N GLU A 136 8.74 -6.88 -11.74
CA GLU A 136 9.94 -6.54 -10.96
C GLU A 136 11.22 -6.72 -11.80
N GLY A 137 11.32 -7.79 -12.60
CA GLY A 137 12.44 -7.99 -13.52
C GLY A 137 12.56 -6.89 -14.58
N ILE A 138 11.44 -6.48 -15.19
CA ILE A 138 11.40 -5.36 -16.14
C ILE A 138 11.84 -4.06 -15.47
N GLY A 139 11.33 -3.78 -14.26
CA GLY A 139 11.72 -2.62 -13.48
C GLY A 139 13.21 -2.63 -13.11
N ALA A 140 13.74 -3.80 -12.70
CA ALA A 140 15.16 -3.96 -12.40
C ALA A 140 16.04 -3.67 -13.62
N LEU A 141 15.64 -4.12 -14.81
CA LEU A 141 16.33 -3.77 -16.06
C LEU A 141 16.30 -2.26 -16.33
N GLY A 142 15.17 -1.60 -16.10
CA GLY A 142 15.06 -0.15 -16.22
C GLY A 142 16.00 0.61 -15.27
N TYR A 143 16.03 0.23 -13.99
CA TYR A 143 16.97 0.81 -13.01
C TYR A 143 18.43 0.48 -13.33
N ALA A 144 18.72 -0.74 -13.82
CA ALA A 144 20.07 -1.18 -14.16
C ALA A 144 20.70 -0.31 -15.24
N CYS A 145 19.93 0.18 -16.22
CA CYS A 145 20.41 1.12 -17.24
C CYS A 145 21.04 2.38 -16.65
N ARG A 146 20.61 2.81 -15.44
CA ARG A 146 21.14 3.99 -14.77
C ARG A 146 22.12 3.67 -13.64
N PHE A 147 21.82 2.65 -12.84
CA PHE A 147 22.61 2.32 -11.65
C PHE A 147 23.92 1.58 -11.99
N ILE A 148 23.98 0.77 -13.05
CA ILE A 148 25.23 0.09 -13.44
C ILE A 148 26.30 1.09 -13.87
N PRO A 149 26.05 2.08 -14.75
CA PRO A 149 27.04 3.09 -15.09
C PRO A 149 27.50 3.92 -13.88
N GLN A 150 26.60 4.15 -12.89
CA GLN A 150 26.88 5.02 -11.75
C GLN A 150 27.61 4.30 -10.61
N PHE A 151 27.23 3.06 -10.28
CA PHE A 151 27.69 2.35 -9.09
C PHE A 151 28.56 1.10 -9.43
N GLY A 152 28.79 0.83 -10.72
CA GLY A 152 29.45 -0.38 -11.20
C GLY A 152 28.52 -1.61 -11.23
N LEU A 153 28.97 -2.69 -11.86
CA LEU A 153 28.12 -3.84 -12.20
C LEU A 153 27.46 -4.47 -10.95
N LEU A 154 28.23 -4.89 -9.96
CA LEU A 154 27.70 -5.64 -8.81
C LEU A 154 26.75 -4.79 -7.94
N ARG A 155 27.20 -3.58 -7.57
CA ARG A 155 26.36 -2.67 -6.76
C ARG A 155 25.17 -2.15 -7.55
N GLY A 156 25.37 -1.83 -8.84
CA GLY A 156 24.30 -1.34 -9.71
C GLY A 156 23.18 -2.37 -9.91
N VAL A 157 23.52 -3.63 -10.15
CA VAL A 157 22.51 -4.72 -10.25
C VAL A 157 21.79 -4.92 -8.92
N TRP A 158 22.52 -4.93 -7.80
CA TRP A 158 21.90 -5.05 -6.47
C TRP A 158 20.91 -3.92 -6.19
N TYR A 159 21.32 -2.68 -6.42
CA TYR A 159 20.44 -1.52 -6.24
C TYR A 159 19.23 -1.56 -7.18
N ALA A 160 19.42 -1.97 -8.45
CA ALA A 160 18.34 -2.10 -9.41
C ALA A 160 17.28 -3.13 -8.96
N VAL A 161 17.70 -4.30 -8.50
CA VAL A 161 16.80 -5.34 -8.00
C VAL A 161 16.08 -4.87 -6.73
N PHE A 162 16.82 -4.30 -5.77
CA PHE A 162 16.24 -3.83 -4.51
C PHE A 162 15.18 -2.75 -4.73
N HIS A 163 15.51 -1.71 -5.52
CA HIS A 163 14.57 -0.62 -5.79
C HIS A 163 13.37 -1.07 -6.61
N SER A 164 13.57 -2.01 -7.55
CA SER A 164 12.47 -2.56 -8.32
C SER A 164 11.46 -3.30 -7.45
N ILE A 165 11.91 -4.16 -6.55
CA ILE A 165 11.06 -4.89 -5.61
C ILE A 165 10.40 -3.91 -4.63
N SER A 166 11.17 -2.96 -4.07
CA SER A 166 10.65 -1.95 -3.15
C SER A 166 9.56 -1.09 -3.80
N ALA A 167 9.78 -0.64 -5.05
CA ALA A 167 8.81 0.18 -5.79
C ALA A 167 7.56 -0.61 -6.18
N PHE A 168 7.73 -1.85 -6.67
CA PHE A 168 6.61 -2.71 -7.03
C PHE A 168 5.75 -3.10 -5.82
N CYS A 169 6.39 -3.43 -4.70
CA CYS A 169 5.70 -3.72 -3.45
C CYS A 169 5.11 -2.47 -2.80
N ASN A 170 5.38 -1.27 -3.30
CA ASN A 170 5.00 0.01 -2.68
C ASN A 170 5.62 0.19 -1.28
N ALA A 171 6.89 -0.19 -1.10
CA ALA A 171 7.55 -0.19 0.21
C ALA A 171 8.27 1.12 0.53
N GLY A 172 8.70 1.88 -0.48
CA GLY A 172 9.37 3.18 -0.28
C GLY A 172 10.73 3.11 0.40
N VAL A 173 11.25 1.92 0.65
CA VAL A 173 12.58 1.74 1.24
C VAL A 173 13.62 1.79 0.13
N ASP A 174 14.65 2.62 0.29
CA ASP A 174 15.75 2.76 -0.66
C ASP A 174 17.12 2.48 -0.02
N LEU A 175 18.14 2.37 -0.87
CA LEU A 175 19.54 2.17 -0.47
C LEU A 175 20.45 3.33 -0.90
N LEU A 176 19.87 4.49 -1.27
CA LEU A 176 20.60 5.62 -1.83
C LEU A 176 21.06 6.63 -0.76
N GLY A 177 20.44 6.59 0.44
CA GLY A 177 20.82 7.45 1.55
C GLY A 177 19.64 8.14 2.23
N GLU A 178 19.82 9.37 2.70
CA GLU A 178 18.80 10.09 3.48
C GLU A 178 17.75 10.78 2.61
N SER A 179 18.08 11.06 1.36
CA SER A 179 17.25 11.88 0.46
C SER A 179 16.46 11.09 -0.57
N SER A 180 16.28 9.79 -0.37
CA SER A 180 15.54 8.89 -1.27
C SER A 180 15.94 9.10 -2.75
N LEU A 181 14.98 9.36 -3.64
CA LEU A 181 15.22 9.60 -5.06
C LEU A 181 15.43 11.08 -5.41
N ALA A 182 15.66 11.98 -4.44
CA ALA A 182 15.82 13.41 -4.73
C ALA A 182 16.99 13.70 -5.67
N MET A 183 18.08 12.93 -5.61
CA MET A 183 19.21 13.04 -6.54
C MET A 183 18.83 12.68 -8.01
N TYR A 184 17.69 12.04 -8.23
CA TYR A 184 17.16 11.67 -9.53
C TYR A 184 15.89 12.45 -9.90
N ALA A 185 15.66 13.62 -9.28
CA ALA A 185 14.49 14.44 -9.57
C ALA A 185 14.37 14.78 -11.07
N ASP A 186 15.52 15.01 -11.71
CA ASP A 186 15.63 15.34 -13.14
C ASP A 186 15.77 14.13 -14.06
N ASP A 187 15.94 12.93 -13.49
CA ASP A 187 16.12 11.71 -14.29
C ASP A 187 14.77 11.11 -14.69
N VAL A 188 14.35 11.37 -15.91
CA VAL A 188 13.07 10.92 -16.48
C VAL A 188 12.95 9.40 -16.45
N LEU A 189 14.03 8.65 -16.71
CA LEU A 189 14.01 7.17 -16.74
C LEU A 189 13.68 6.62 -15.35
N ILE A 190 14.41 7.06 -14.32
CA ILE A 190 14.19 6.63 -12.93
C ILE A 190 12.76 6.97 -12.49
N ASN A 191 12.30 8.20 -12.77
CA ASN A 191 10.95 8.64 -12.41
C ASN A 191 9.87 7.79 -13.08
N ILE A 192 9.98 7.50 -14.38
CA ILE A 192 9.00 6.71 -15.13
C ILE A 192 9.01 5.24 -14.69
N VAL A 193 10.20 4.63 -14.51
CA VAL A 193 10.31 3.24 -14.07
C VAL A 193 9.71 3.07 -12.67
N THR A 194 10.04 3.98 -11.74
CA THR A 194 9.49 3.96 -10.38
C THR A 194 7.98 4.15 -10.41
N ALA A 195 7.46 5.16 -11.12
CA ALA A 195 6.03 5.42 -11.24
C ALA A 195 5.28 4.22 -11.85
N PHE A 196 5.84 3.61 -12.90
CA PHE A 196 5.26 2.41 -13.52
C PHE A 196 5.14 1.26 -12.53
N LEU A 197 6.20 0.96 -11.76
CA LEU A 197 6.20 -0.11 -10.77
C LEU A 197 5.18 0.14 -9.65
N ILE A 198 5.13 1.36 -9.12
CA ILE A 198 4.18 1.78 -8.09
C ILE A 198 2.73 1.60 -8.58
N ILE A 199 2.42 2.13 -9.76
CA ILE A 199 1.09 2.03 -10.36
C ILE A 199 0.74 0.55 -10.60
N ALA A 200 1.66 -0.21 -11.16
CA ALA A 200 1.46 -1.62 -11.42
C ALA A 200 1.15 -2.39 -10.12
N GLY A 201 1.95 -2.26 -9.07
CA GLY A 201 1.69 -2.89 -7.77
C GLY A 201 0.35 -2.47 -7.16
N GLY A 202 0.01 -1.17 -7.27
CA GLY A 202 -1.19 -0.59 -6.68
C GLY A 202 -2.50 -0.87 -7.43
N LEU A 203 -2.48 -1.31 -8.71
CA LEU A 203 -3.69 -1.57 -9.49
C LEU A 203 -4.50 -2.80 -9.03
N GLY A 204 -3.85 -3.74 -8.34
CA GLY A 204 -4.46 -5.00 -7.92
C GLY A 204 -4.37 -6.13 -8.95
N PHE A 205 -4.03 -7.32 -8.47
CA PHE A 205 -3.72 -8.49 -9.31
C PHE A 205 -4.93 -9.01 -10.11
N MET A 206 -6.15 -8.80 -9.62
CA MET A 206 -7.37 -9.18 -10.34
C MET A 206 -7.60 -8.31 -11.57
N VAL A 207 -7.29 -7.01 -11.45
CA VAL A 207 -7.34 -6.05 -12.56
C VAL A 207 -6.30 -6.41 -13.63
N TRP A 208 -5.08 -6.77 -13.22
CA TRP A 208 -4.03 -7.22 -14.15
C TRP A 208 -4.51 -8.40 -15.02
N ARG A 209 -5.10 -9.40 -14.38
CA ARG A 209 -5.58 -10.59 -15.09
C ARG A 209 -6.65 -10.22 -16.13
N GLU A 210 -7.55 -9.32 -15.77
CA GLU A 210 -8.62 -8.90 -16.68
C GLU A 210 -8.08 -8.04 -17.83
N LEU A 211 -7.14 -7.12 -17.53
CA LEU A 211 -6.46 -6.32 -18.56
C LEU A 211 -5.60 -7.18 -19.47
N ALA A 212 -4.83 -8.13 -18.95
CA ALA A 212 -4.04 -9.04 -19.79
C ALA A 212 -4.93 -9.87 -20.73
N ALA A 213 -6.07 -10.37 -20.24
CA ALA A 213 -7.04 -11.07 -21.09
C ALA A 213 -7.65 -10.16 -22.15
N PHE A 214 -7.94 -8.90 -21.79
CA PHE A 214 -8.42 -7.89 -22.74
C PHE A 214 -7.39 -7.60 -23.82
N ILE A 215 -6.14 -7.30 -23.44
CA ILE A 215 -5.04 -7.00 -24.40
C ILE A 215 -4.81 -8.18 -25.33
N LYS A 216 -4.81 -9.42 -24.80
CA LYS A 216 -4.63 -10.63 -25.62
C LYS A 216 -5.74 -10.78 -26.68
N LYS A 217 -7.00 -10.51 -26.33
CA LYS A 217 -8.13 -10.56 -27.28
C LYS A 217 -8.09 -9.43 -28.30
N ALA A 218 -7.70 -8.22 -27.85
CA ALA A 218 -7.53 -7.08 -28.75
C ALA A 218 -6.39 -7.30 -29.76
N ALA A 219 -5.25 -7.83 -29.30
CA ALA A 219 -4.11 -8.16 -30.16
C ALA A 219 -4.46 -9.24 -31.21
N LYS A 220 -5.32 -10.19 -30.84
CA LYS A 220 -5.85 -11.19 -31.77
C LYS A 220 -6.98 -10.69 -32.69
N LYS A 221 -7.35 -9.40 -32.59
CA LYS A 221 -8.49 -8.78 -33.30
C LYS A 221 -9.84 -9.48 -33.04
N GLU A 222 -9.96 -10.28 -31.99
CA GLU A 222 -11.20 -10.98 -31.64
C GLU A 222 -12.28 -10.01 -31.11
N THR A 223 -11.86 -8.86 -30.55
CA THR A 223 -12.76 -7.81 -30.05
C THR A 223 -12.19 -6.43 -30.31
N GLY A 224 -13.02 -5.51 -30.80
CA GLY A 224 -12.63 -4.10 -30.91
C GLY A 224 -12.37 -3.47 -29.53
N ILE A 225 -11.43 -2.53 -29.45
CA ILE A 225 -11.01 -1.87 -28.18
C ILE A 225 -12.23 -1.34 -27.40
N ARG A 226 -13.14 -0.61 -28.07
CA ARG A 226 -14.33 -0.03 -27.45
C ARG A 226 -15.30 -1.08 -26.88
N GLN A 227 -15.46 -2.20 -27.60
CA GLN A 227 -16.30 -3.31 -27.14
C GLN A 227 -15.67 -4.07 -25.99
N GLY A 228 -14.34 -4.26 -26.02
CA GLY A 228 -13.58 -4.89 -24.96
C GLY A 228 -13.63 -4.09 -23.65
N LEU A 229 -13.48 -2.76 -23.69
CA LEU A 229 -13.61 -1.87 -22.54
C LEU A 229 -15.02 -1.94 -21.92
N LYS A 230 -16.08 -2.04 -22.74
CA LYS A 230 -17.46 -2.22 -22.23
C LYS A 230 -17.64 -3.54 -21.47
N LYS A 231 -16.92 -4.60 -21.85
CA LYS A 231 -17.01 -5.94 -21.25
C LYS A 231 -16.24 -6.09 -19.94
N LEU A 232 -15.37 -5.12 -19.58
CA LEU A 232 -14.67 -5.14 -18.28
C LEU A 232 -15.66 -5.16 -17.11
N SER A 233 -15.26 -5.81 -16.03
CA SER A 233 -16.03 -5.86 -14.79
C SER A 233 -16.23 -4.44 -14.22
N LEU A 234 -17.27 -4.25 -13.41
CA LEU A 234 -17.51 -2.99 -12.70
C LEU A 234 -16.32 -2.63 -11.82
N HIS A 235 -15.76 -3.62 -11.13
CA HIS A 235 -14.58 -3.47 -10.28
C HIS A 235 -13.39 -2.87 -11.07
N THR A 236 -13.03 -3.47 -12.19
CA THR A 236 -11.90 -2.99 -13.02
C THR A 236 -12.14 -1.59 -13.57
N LYS A 237 -13.38 -1.28 -14.01
CA LYS A 237 -13.73 0.08 -14.46
C LYS A 237 -13.58 1.12 -13.37
N LEU A 238 -14.06 0.84 -12.15
CA LEU A 238 -13.92 1.74 -11.00
C LEU A 238 -12.45 1.93 -10.61
N VAL A 239 -11.66 0.85 -10.58
CA VAL A 239 -10.24 0.92 -10.30
C VAL A 239 -9.51 1.82 -11.29
N LEU A 240 -9.73 1.62 -12.59
CA LEU A 240 -9.09 2.42 -13.64
C LEU A 240 -9.52 3.88 -13.57
N LEU A 241 -10.82 4.15 -13.44
CA LEU A 241 -11.35 5.51 -13.33
C LEU A 241 -10.75 6.25 -12.14
N MET A 242 -10.81 5.66 -10.95
CA MET A 242 -10.25 6.27 -9.73
C MET A 242 -8.73 6.46 -9.82
N THR A 243 -8.01 5.48 -10.37
CA THR A 243 -6.56 5.58 -10.54
C THR A 243 -6.20 6.75 -11.44
N ILE A 244 -6.83 6.85 -12.62
CA ILE A 244 -6.55 7.93 -13.58
C ILE A 244 -6.97 9.29 -12.99
N SER A 245 -8.16 9.38 -12.38
CA SER A 245 -8.65 10.64 -11.80
C SER A 245 -7.75 11.15 -10.67
N LEU A 246 -7.29 10.27 -9.77
CA LEU A 246 -6.41 10.66 -8.68
C LEU A 246 -5.01 11.04 -9.18
N LEU A 247 -4.47 10.32 -10.17
CA LEU A 247 -3.17 10.64 -10.75
C LEU A 247 -3.20 11.98 -11.47
N LEU A 248 -4.18 12.20 -12.35
CA LEU A 248 -4.29 13.45 -13.10
C LEU A 248 -4.64 14.64 -12.19
N GLY A 249 -5.61 14.44 -11.29
CA GLY A 249 -6.02 15.48 -10.34
C GLY A 249 -4.88 15.86 -9.39
N GLY A 250 -4.15 14.87 -8.86
CA GLY A 250 -2.98 15.09 -8.01
C GLY A 250 -1.85 15.79 -8.76
N THR A 251 -1.54 15.34 -9.98
CA THR A 251 -0.51 15.98 -10.83
C THR A 251 -0.83 17.45 -11.08
N LEU A 252 -2.07 17.75 -11.49
CA LEU A 252 -2.50 19.11 -11.76
C LEU A 252 -2.44 19.99 -10.51
N PHE A 253 -2.88 19.46 -9.36
CA PHE A 253 -2.86 20.17 -8.11
C PHE A 253 -1.43 20.52 -7.68
N PHE A 254 -0.51 19.55 -7.61
CA PHE A 254 0.89 19.81 -7.23
C PHE A 254 1.57 20.75 -8.22
N PHE A 255 1.31 20.58 -9.51
CA PHE A 255 1.87 21.44 -10.54
C PHE A 255 1.44 22.90 -10.36
N ILE A 256 0.17 23.18 -10.07
CA ILE A 256 -0.32 24.54 -9.88
C ILE A 256 0.16 25.14 -8.56
N VAL A 257 0.01 24.41 -7.45
CA VAL A 257 0.28 24.93 -6.12
C VAL A 257 1.78 25.10 -5.86
N GLU A 258 2.63 24.15 -6.30
CA GLU A 258 4.07 24.16 -6.07
C GLU A 258 4.87 24.87 -7.19
N TYR A 259 4.22 25.34 -8.26
CA TYR A 259 4.87 25.88 -9.46
C TYR A 259 5.94 26.93 -9.16
N ASN A 260 5.67 27.85 -8.23
CA ASN A 260 6.54 28.94 -7.81
C ASN A 260 7.16 28.73 -6.41
N ASN A 261 7.11 27.52 -5.86
CA ASN A 261 7.75 27.25 -4.58
C ASN A 261 9.28 27.13 -4.78
N PRO A 262 10.10 28.05 -4.25
CA PRO A 262 11.54 28.07 -4.49
C PRO A 262 12.26 26.84 -3.92
N ASN A 263 11.67 26.19 -2.91
CA ASN A 263 12.28 25.06 -2.21
C ASN A 263 11.92 23.71 -2.86
N THR A 264 10.97 23.69 -3.82
CA THR A 264 10.49 22.46 -4.47
C THR A 264 10.56 22.56 -6.00
N LEU A 265 9.45 22.92 -6.66
CA LEU A 265 9.39 22.98 -8.12
C LEU A 265 9.96 24.27 -8.73
N GLY A 266 10.06 25.36 -7.95
CA GLY A 266 10.47 26.69 -8.47
C GLY A 266 11.71 26.67 -9.36
N PRO A 267 12.83 26.07 -8.92
CA PRO A 267 14.08 26.04 -9.70
C PRO A 267 14.04 25.18 -10.97
N MET A 268 13.04 24.28 -11.09
CA MET A 268 12.95 23.29 -12.18
C MET A 268 12.43 23.89 -13.47
N GLY A 269 12.84 23.34 -14.62
CA GLY A 269 12.25 23.64 -15.92
C GLY A 269 10.81 23.12 -16.05
N PHE A 270 10.04 23.65 -17.00
CA PHE A 270 8.61 23.30 -17.17
C PHE A 270 8.35 21.79 -17.23
N PHE A 271 9.13 21.07 -18.04
CA PHE A 271 8.98 19.60 -18.19
C PHE A 271 9.35 18.86 -16.90
N GLN A 272 10.40 19.29 -16.23
CA GLN A 272 10.80 18.71 -14.93
C GLN A 272 9.73 18.93 -13.86
N LYS A 273 9.12 20.13 -13.79
CA LYS A 273 7.98 20.42 -12.92
C LYS A 273 6.82 19.46 -13.16
N LEU A 274 6.52 19.16 -14.43
CA LEU A 274 5.45 18.23 -14.79
C LEU A 274 5.77 16.80 -14.32
N VAL A 275 7.00 16.33 -14.57
CA VAL A 275 7.45 14.99 -14.14
C VAL A 275 7.46 14.88 -12.62
N ALA A 276 8.01 15.88 -11.91
CA ALA A 276 8.04 15.88 -10.44
C ALA A 276 6.64 15.95 -9.82
N SER A 277 5.71 16.75 -10.38
CA SER A 277 4.31 16.79 -9.96
C SER A 277 3.58 15.47 -10.20
N PHE A 278 3.83 14.83 -11.34
CA PHE A 278 3.31 13.49 -11.62
C PHE A 278 3.85 12.46 -10.65
N PHE A 279 5.17 12.48 -10.39
CA PHE A 279 5.79 11.59 -9.44
C PHE A 279 5.25 11.79 -8.02
N GLN A 280 5.07 13.05 -7.57
CA GLN A 280 4.45 13.37 -6.28
C GLN A 280 3.03 12.82 -6.17
N SER A 281 2.23 12.93 -7.23
CA SER A 281 0.88 12.32 -7.27
C SER A 281 0.92 10.80 -7.22
N VAL A 282 1.89 10.16 -7.87
CA VAL A 282 2.07 8.70 -7.84
C VAL A 282 2.51 8.24 -6.46
N THR A 283 3.50 8.90 -5.86
CA THR A 283 4.10 8.44 -4.60
C THR A 283 3.15 8.56 -3.41
N THR A 284 2.28 9.58 -3.38
CA THR A 284 1.24 9.70 -2.34
C THR A 284 0.25 8.52 -2.34
N ARG A 285 0.21 7.71 -3.39
CA ARG A 285 -0.59 6.49 -3.46
C ARG A 285 0.15 5.27 -2.90
N THR A 286 0.65 5.44 -1.67
CA THR A 286 1.30 4.42 -0.83
C THR A 286 2.63 3.89 -1.37
N ALA A 287 3.51 4.76 -1.88
CA ALA A 287 4.79 4.34 -2.43
C ALA A 287 6.01 4.71 -1.58
N GLY A 288 6.03 5.89 -0.97
CA GLY A 288 7.04 6.32 -0.01
C GLY A 288 8.33 6.91 -0.60
N PHE A 289 8.62 6.72 -1.88
CA PHE A 289 9.74 7.39 -2.54
C PHE A 289 9.44 8.86 -2.77
N PHE A 290 10.44 9.72 -2.63
CA PHE A 290 10.28 11.13 -2.94
C PHE A 290 11.43 11.67 -3.79
N THR A 291 11.09 12.56 -4.71
CA THR A 291 12.03 13.34 -5.52
C THR A 291 12.03 14.81 -5.10
N VAL A 292 11.01 15.22 -4.33
CA VAL A 292 10.87 16.57 -3.77
C VAL A 292 10.79 16.45 -2.25
N PRO A 293 11.55 17.25 -1.49
CA PRO A 293 11.53 17.24 -0.02
C PRO A 293 10.11 17.51 0.51
N GLN A 294 9.56 16.60 1.31
CA GLN A 294 8.18 16.66 1.76
C GLN A 294 7.95 17.72 2.85
N ASP A 295 8.97 18.00 3.64
CA ASP A 295 9.01 19.07 4.66
C ASP A 295 9.06 20.47 4.06
N GLN A 296 9.45 20.60 2.78
CA GLN A 296 9.55 21.85 2.04
C GLN A 296 8.28 22.16 1.21
N LEU A 297 7.35 21.23 1.13
CA LEU A 297 6.06 21.45 0.46
C LEU A 297 5.25 22.51 1.22
N ARG A 298 4.44 23.27 0.50
CA ARG A 298 3.46 24.19 1.10
C ARG A 298 2.48 23.43 1.99
N GLU A 299 1.96 24.07 3.03
CA GLU A 299 1.01 23.41 3.96
C GLU A 299 -0.23 22.85 3.25
N VAL A 300 -0.75 23.59 2.27
CA VAL A 300 -1.87 23.15 1.43
C VAL A 300 -1.52 21.88 0.66
N SER A 301 -0.30 21.77 0.14
CA SER A 301 0.19 20.57 -0.56
C SER A 301 0.36 19.40 0.39
N ARG A 302 0.82 19.63 1.62
CA ARG A 302 0.91 18.60 2.66
C ARG A 302 -0.47 18.09 3.07
N LEU A 303 -1.43 18.99 3.26
CA LEU A 303 -2.81 18.62 3.57
C LEU A 303 -3.46 17.81 2.44
N PHE A 304 -3.29 18.26 1.19
CA PHE A 304 -3.78 17.52 0.03
C PHE A 304 -3.09 16.16 -0.13
N SER A 305 -1.78 16.08 0.16
CA SER A 305 -1.06 14.81 0.22
C SER A 305 -1.68 13.85 1.24
N CYS A 306 -2.09 14.33 2.43
CA CYS A 306 -2.79 13.52 3.42
C CYS A 306 -4.09 12.92 2.85
N VAL A 307 -4.86 13.70 2.09
CA VAL A 307 -6.08 13.19 1.43
C VAL A 307 -5.74 12.10 0.40
N LEU A 308 -4.73 12.32 -0.45
CA LEU A 308 -4.31 11.33 -1.45
C LEU A 308 -3.72 10.07 -0.79
N MET A 309 -2.93 10.22 0.27
CA MET A 309 -2.34 9.11 1.03
C MET A 309 -3.45 8.25 1.68
N TYR A 310 -4.47 8.89 2.25
CA TYR A 310 -5.61 8.17 2.82
C TYR A 310 -6.33 7.32 1.78
N ILE A 311 -6.46 7.82 0.53
CA ILE A 311 -7.00 7.06 -0.61
C ILE A 311 -5.87 6.25 -1.24
N GLY A 312 -5.58 5.10 -0.66
CA GLY A 312 -4.48 4.22 -1.08
C GLY A 312 -4.68 3.53 -2.44
N GLY A 313 -4.20 2.30 -2.55
CA GLY A 313 -4.32 1.53 -3.79
C GLY A 313 -5.62 0.76 -3.95
N SER A 314 -5.66 -0.09 -4.97
CA SER A 314 -6.83 -0.92 -5.27
C SER A 314 -6.84 -2.22 -4.45
N PRO A 315 -8.00 -2.87 -4.27
CA PRO A 315 -8.09 -4.15 -3.57
C PRO A 315 -7.22 -5.24 -4.21
N VAL A 316 -6.68 -6.13 -3.37
CA VAL A 316 -5.84 -7.26 -3.82
C VAL A 316 -4.60 -6.80 -4.60
N GLY A 317 -3.99 -5.70 -4.17
CA GLY A 317 -2.71 -5.18 -4.64
C GLY A 317 -1.71 -5.05 -3.49
N THR A 318 -0.51 -4.54 -3.79
CA THR A 318 0.56 -4.33 -2.81
C THR A 318 0.33 -3.12 -1.92
N ALA A 319 -0.32 -2.08 -2.45
CA ALA A 319 -0.59 -0.81 -1.81
C ALA A 319 -1.53 -0.93 -0.59
N GLY A 320 -1.31 -0.09 0.42
CA GLY A 320 -2.13 0.00 1.63
C GLY A 320 -3.28 1.01 1.56
N GLY A 321 -3.60 1.65 2.67
CA GLY A 321 -4.64 2.68 2.78
C GLY A 321 -6.06 2.20 2.56
N VAL A 322 -7.03 3.13 2.63
CA VAL A 322 -8.41 2.86 2.26
C VAL A 322 -8.49 2.65 0.75
N LYS A 323 -9.06 1.53 0.33
CA LYS A 323 -9.00 1.11 -1.08
C LYS A 323 -9.77 2.06 -2.00
N THR A 324 -9.22 2.34 -3.19
CA THR A 324 -9.84 3.22 -4.20
C THR A 324 -11.29 2.88 -4.48
N VAL A 325 -11.63 1.59 -4.59
CA VAL A 325 -13.02 1.14 -4.82
C VAL A 325 -13.91 1.44 -3.62
N THR A 326 -13.38 1.36 -2.39
CA THR A 326 -14.13 1.69 -1.17
C THR A 326 -14.55 3.17 -1.18
N VAL A 327 -13.61 4.06 -1.46
CA VAL A 327 -13.90 5.50 -1.59
C VAL A 327 -14.83 5.78 -2.76
N ALA A 328 -14.63 5.13 -3.92
CA ALA A 328 -15.52 5.26 -5.06
C ALA A 328 -16.98 4.89 -4.73
N VAL A 329 -17.19 3.79 -4.00
CA VAL A 329 -18.53 3.34 -3.59
C VAL A 329 -19.19 4.37 -2.66
N VAL A 330 -18.43 4.94 -1.71
CA VAL A 330 -18.95 5.99 -0.81
C VAL A 330 -19.33 7.24 -1.60
N LEU A 331 -18.46 7.73 -2.49
CA LEU A 331 -18.74 8.91 -3.32
C LEU A 331 -19.95 8.68 -4.24
N LEU A 332 -20.05 7.50 -4.86
CA LEU A 332 -21.21 7.14 -5.70
C LEU A 332 -22.50 7.06 -4.90
N SER A 333 -22.45 6.53 -3.67
CA SER A 333 -23.62 6.48 -2.79
C SER A 333 -24.09 7.88 -2.40
N CYS A 334 -23.16 8.76 -2.02
CA CYS A 334 -23.49 10.16 -1.76
C CYS A 334 -24.08 10.84 -2.99
N GLY A 335 -23.49 10.65 -4.17
CA GLY A 335 -24.00 11.18 -5.43
C GLY A 335 -25.39 10.67 -5.79
N SER A 336 -25.68 9.37 -5.56
CA SER A 336 -27.03 8.80 -5.79
C SER A 336 -28.08 9.40 -4.86
N ILE A 337 -27.74 9.61 -3.58
CA ILE A 337 -28.64 10.25 -2.62
C ILE A 337 -28.93 11.69 -3.05
N LEU A 338 -27.90 12.47 -3.42
CA LEU A 338 -28.05 13.85 -3.89
C LEU A 338 -28.90 13.96 -5.19
N ALA A 339 -28.84 12.91 -6.02
CA ALA A 339 -29.64 12.80 -7.25
C ALA A 339 -31.07 12.26 -7.02
N GLY A 340 -31.44 11.92 -5.78
CA GLY A 340 -32.77 11.39 -5.43
C GLY A 340 -32.99 9.93 -5.84
N HIS A 341 -31.91 9.16 -6.11
CA HIS A 341 -32.00 7.74 -6.44
C HIS A 341 -32.02 6.87 -5.18
N GLU A 342 -32.92 5.90 -5.12
CA GLU A 342 -32.98 4.93 -4.01
C GLU A 342 -31.77 3.98 -3.98
N ASP A 343 -31.26 3.65 -5.16
CA ASP A 343 -30.14 2.71 -5.32
C ASP A 343 -28.85 3.40 -5.75
N THR A 344 -27.72 2.90 -5.25
CA THR A 344 -26.42 3.33 -5.75
C THR A 344 -26.11 2.63 -7.07
N GLU A 345 -26.06 3.41 -8.15
CA GLU A 345 -25.82 2.91 -9.50
C GLU A 345 -24.50 3.41 -10.08
N CYS A 346 -23.82 2.54 -10.84
CA CYS A 346 -22.63 2.90 -11.61
C CYS A 346 -22.53 2.03 -12.88
N PHE A 347 -22.25 2.66 -14.03
CA PHE A 347 -22.16 1.99 -15.33
C PHE A 347 -23.34 1.06 -15.64
N ARG A 348 -24.57 1.48 -15.32
CA ARG A 348 -25.83 0.73 -15.48
C ARG A 348 -25.87 -0.58 -14.66
N ARG A 349 -25.20 -0.59 -13.50
CA ARG A 349 -25.22 -1.71 -12.55
C ARG A 349 -25.48 -1.19 -11.15
N ARG A 350 -26.31 -1.89 -10.40
CA ARG A 350 -26.62 -1.61 -9.00
C ARG A 350 -25.50 -2.10 -8.10
N ILE A 351 -25.12 -1.30 -7.12
CA ILE A 351 -24.22 -1.68 -6.02
C ILE A 351 -25.07 -2.08 -4.82
N PRO A 352 -25.00 -3.32 -4.31
CA PRO A 352 -25.80 -3.77 -3.18
C PRO A 352 -25.53 -2.92 -1.92
N MET A 353 -26.58 -2.64 -1.14
CA MET A 353 -26.51 -1.79 0.07
C MET A 353 -25.55 -2.34 1.14
N ASN A 354 -25.40 -3.68 1.26
CA ASN A 354 -24.41 -4.28 2.17
C ASN A 354 -22.96 -3.88 1.82
N ILE A 355 -22.64 -3.73 0.53
CA ILE A 355 -21.33 -3.24 0.07
C ILE A 355 -21.16 -1.78 0.45
N VAL A 356 -22.18 -0.94 0.27
CA VAL A 356 -22.16 0.47 0.66
C VAL A 356 -21.94 0.63 2.16
N ARG A 357 -22.70 -0.10 2.99
CA ARG A 357 -22.51 -0.12 4.46
C ARG A 357 -21.11 -0.54 4.87
N THR A 358 -20.56 -1.57 4.24
CA THR A 358 -19.17 -2.01 4.49
C THR A 358 -18.17 -0.93 4.11
N ALA A 359 -18.35 -0.28 2.94
CA ALA A 359 -17.47 0.78 2.49
C ALA A 359 -17.48 1.99 3.44
N LEU A 360 -18.66 2.43 3.88
CA LEU A 360 -18.83 3.48 4.88
C LEU A 360 -18.13 3.12 6.19
N SER A 361 -18.32 1.89 6.70
CA SER A 361 -17.68 1.44 7.93
C SER A 361 -16.16 1.47 7.83
N VAL A 362 -15.59 1.06 6.68
CA VAL A 362 -14.13 1.09 6.46
C VAL A 362 -13.63 2.53 6.43
N CYS A 363 -14.30 3.44 5.74
CA CYS A 363 -13.90 4.85 5.69
C CYS A 363 -13.98 5.50 7.07
N ILE A 364 -15.10 5.35 7.79
CA ILE A 364 -15.26 5.92 9.14
C ILE A 364 -14.23 5.34 10.10
N GLY A 365 -14.04 4.03 10.11
CA GLY A 365 -13.04 3.36 10.95
C GLY A 365 -11.61 3.82 10.65
N GLY A 366 -11.29 4.08 9.38
CA GLY A 366 -10.00 4.63 8.97
C GLY A 366 -9.80 6.07 9.46
N ILE A 367 -10.82 6.93 9.33
CA ILE A 367 -10.78 8.31 9.83
C ILE A 367 -10.61 8.34 11.36
N LEU A 368 -11.35 7.52 12.08
CA LEU A 368 -11.23 7.41 13.54
C LEU A 368 -9.83 6.96 13.95
N LEU A 369 -9.26 5.97 13.28
CA LEU A 369 -7.89 5.51 13.53
C LEU A 369 -6.87 6.63 13.32
N VAL A 370 -7.00 7.41 12.25
CA VAL A 370 -6.14 8.57 11.97
C VAL A 370 -6.29 9.63 13.05
N LEU A 371 -7.51 10.00 13.43
CA LEU A 371 -7.74 11.01 14.48
C LEU A 371 -7.14 10.60 15.83
N VAL A 372 -7.38 9.35 16.26
CA VAL A 372 -6.80 8.81 17.49
C VAL A 372 -5.28 8.79 17.40
N GLY A 373 -4.73 8.40 16.26
CA GLY A 373 -3.28 8.40 16.02
C GLY A 373 -2.67 9.79 16.09
N ILE A 374 -3.31 10.82 15.52
CA ILE A 374 -2.83 12.21 15.58
C ILE A 374 -2.80 12.70 17.04
N ILE A 375 -3.88 12.48 17.80
CA ILE A 375 -3.95 12.87 19.19
C ILE A 375 -2.85 12.16 20.00
N ALA A 376 -2.70 10.86 19.84
CA ALA A 376 -1.69 10.06 20.54
C ALA A 376 -0.26 10.54 20.19
N LEU A 377 0.02 10.83 18.93
CA LEU A 377 1.34 11.29 18.49
C LEU A 377 1.65 12.70 19.01
N MET A 378 0.67 13.63 18.98
CA MET A 378 0.84 14.99 19.54
C MET A 378 1.06 14.99 21.05
N VAL A 379 0.47 14.04 21.78
CA VAL A 379 0.73 13.89 23.23
C VAL A 379 2.13 13.35 23.48
N SER A 380 2.64 12.44 22.63
CA SER A 380 3.98 11.86 22.80
C SER A 380 5.11 12.75 22.25
N GLU A 381 4.80 13.63 21.30
CA GLU A 381 5.76 14.52 20.61
C GLU A 381 5.29 15.99 20.72
N PRO A 382 5.48 16.64 21.89
CA PRO A 382 4.92 17.99 22.13
C PRO A 382 5.49 19.08 21.21
N GLU A 383 6.68 18.87 20.65
CA GLU A 383 7.33 19.82 19.74
C GLU A 383 6.82 19.70 18.28
N ALA A 384 6.08 18.63 17.96
CA ALA A 384 5.56 18.41 16.62
C ALA A 384 4.36 19.32 16.34
N THR A 385 4.33 19.93 15.16
CA THR A 385 3.14 20.65 14.72
C THR A 385 2.01 19.69 14.36
N ALA A 386 0.75 20.16 14.46
CA ALA A 386 -0.41 19.35 14.13
C ALA A 386 -0.35 18.82 12.67
N MET A 387 0.19 19.61 11.72
CA MET A 387 0.36 19.20 10.34
C MET A 387 1.43 18.10 10.21
N GLN A 388 2.55 18.19 10.91
CA GLN A 388 3.57 17.13 10.94
C GLN A 388 2.99 15.84 11.52
N ALA A 389 2.32 15.92 12.68
CA ALA A 389 1.69 14.75 13.28
C ALA A 389 0.63 14.12 12.35
N ALA A 390 -0.22 14.93 11.72
CA ALA A 390 -1.20 14.44 10.75
C ALA A 390 -0.55 13.75 9.55
N TYR A 391 0.51 14.35 8.99
CA TYR A 391 1.23 13.80 7.84
C TYR A 391 1.84 12.43 8.15
N GLU A 392 2.55 12.31 9.29
CA GLU A 392 3.16 11.04 9.73
C GLU A 392 2.13 9.96 10.04
N VAL A 393 1.05 10.32 10.75
CA VAL A 393 -0.02 9.37 11.12
C VAL A 393 -0.76 8.87 9.89
N VAL A 394 -1.11 9.75 8.96
CA VAL A 394 -1.77 9.35 7.71
C VAL A 394 -0.82 8.49 6.88
N SER A 395 0.45 8.87 6.77
CA SER A 395 1.48 8.09 6.09
C SER A 395 1.65 6.70 6.71
N ALA A 396 1.69 6.59 8.04
CA ALA A 396 1.79 5.32 8.75
C ALA A 396 0.54 4.45 8.57
N THR A 397 -0.67 5.03 8.82
CA THR A 397 -1.95 4.30 8.72
C THR A 397 -2.30 3.87 7.31
N ALA A 398 -1.96 4.69 6.33
CA ALA A 398 -2.14 4.32 4.92
C ALA A 398 -0.97 3.51 4.35
N THR A 399 0.08 3.27 5.17
CA THR A 399 1.32 2.58 4.77
C THR A 399 1.95 3.19 3.53
N VAL A 400 2.22 4.51 3.57
CA VAL A 400 2.74 5.30 2.43
C VAL A 400 4.26 5.46 2.48
N GLY A 401 4.80 5.86 3.64
CA GLY A 401 6.24 6.01 3.84
C GLY A 401 6.80 7.42 3.64
N LEU A 402 6.00 8.38 3.25
CA LEU A 402 6.42 9.78 3.19
C LEU A 402 6.47 10.38 4.58
N THR A 403 7.49 11.16 4.87
CA THR A 403 7.68 11.87 6.15
C THR A 403 7.86 13.37 5.93
N ALA A 404 7.24 14.17 6.81
CA ALA A 404 7.49 15.61 6.90
C ALA A 404 8.67 15.93 7.85
N GLY A 405 9.61 14.99 8.03
CA GLY A 405 10.81 15.16 8.83
C GLY A 405 10.65 14.85 10.32
N LEU A 406 9.51 14.29 10.75
CA LEU A 406 9.26 13.95 12.15
C LEU A 406 9.74 12.52 12.49
N THR A 407 9.56 11.53 11.59
CA THR A 407 9.89 10.12 11.86
C THR A 407 11.31 9.87 12.39
N PRO A 408 12.39 10.48 11.84
CA PRO A 408 13.75 10.28 12.38
C PRO A 408 13.95 10.84 13.78
N LYS A 409 13.11 11.79 14.22
CA LYS A 409 13.20 12.51 15.51
C LYS A 409 12.29 11.93 16.59
N LEU A 410 11.50 10.90 16.28
CA LEU A 410 10.51 10.34 17.21
C LEU A 410 11.16 9.79 18.48
N HIS A 411 10.57 10.14 19.62
CA HIS A 411 10.85 9.50 20.90
C HIS A 411 10.36 8.05 20.92
N LEU A 412 10.72 7.32 21.95
CA LEU A 412 10.38 5.90 22.06
C LEU A 412 8.86 5.64 21.98
N ALA A 413 8.05 6.48 22.61
CA ALA A 413 6.59 6.38 22.60
C ALA A 413 6.04 6.62 21.18
N GLY A 414 6.52 7.66 20.50
CA GLY A 414 6.14 7.96 19.12
C GLY A 414 6.47 6.81 18.14
N LYS A 415 7.66 6.18 18.28
CA LYS A 415 8.03 5.00 17.50
C LYS A 415 7.02 3.86 17.66
N TYR A 416 6.61 3.53 18.87
CA TYR A 416 5.62 2.47 19.11
C TYR A 416 4.22 2.83 18.60
N ILE A 417 3.79 4.10 18.70
CA ILE A 417 2.53 4.57 18.12
C ILE A 417 2.55 4.35 16.61
N ILE A 418 3.59 4.79 15.92
CA ILE A 418 3.72 4.63 14.46
C ILE A 418 3.78 3.15 14.07
N ILE A 419 4.49 2.28 14.81
CA ILE A 419 4.52 0.82 14.59
C ILE A 419 3.10 0.23 14.63
N VAL A 420 2.31 0.59 15.64
CA VAL A 420 0.93 0.11 15.78
C VAL A 420 0.06 0.61 14.61
N LEU A 421 0.22 1.88 14.22
CA LEU A 421 -0.53 2.45 13.10
C LEU A 421 -0.18 1.80 11.76
N MET A 422 1.10 1.55 11.46
CA MET A 422 1.54 0.81 10.27
C MET A 422 0.94 -0.61 10.23
N TYR A 423 0.97 -1.30 11.37
CA TYR A 423 0.42 -2.65 11.48
C TYR A 423 -1.10 -2.67 11.28
N MET A 424 -1.84 -1.76 11.95
CA MET A 424 -3.30 -1.64 11.78
C MET A 424 -3.68 -1.23 10.35
N GLY A 425 -2.91 -0.35 9.74
CA GLY A 425 -3.09 0.06 8.35
C GLY A 425 -2.93 -1.08 7.36
N ARG A 426 -1.93 -1.95 7.56
CA ARG A 426 -1.67 -3.11 6.69
C ARG A 426 -2.76 -4.17 6.77
N ILE A 427 -3.23 -4.49 7.97
CA ILE A 427 -4.28 -5.50 8.19
C ILE A 427 -5.66 -4.94 7.78
N GLY A 428 -5.84 -3.64 7.89
CA GLY A 428 -7.10 -2.93 7.66
C GLY A 428 -7.77 -2.49 8.97
N PRO A 429 -8.29 -1.25 9.02
CA PRO A 429 -8.73 -0.59 10.24
C PRO A 429 -9.90 -1.31 10.95
N ILE A 430 -10.71 -2.05 10.22
CA ILE A 430 -11.88 -2.77 10.79
C ILE A 430 -11.56 -4.24 11.10
N THR A 431 -10.46 -4.78 10.61
CA THR A 431 -10.15 -6.21 10.72
C THR A 431 -10.00 -6.64 12.19
N ILE A 432 -9.28 -5.86 13.01
CA ILE A 432 -9.09 -6.15 14.44
C ILE A 432 -10.39 -6.02 15.23
N PRO A 433 -11.17 -4.92 15.12
CA PRO A 433 -12.49 -4.83 15.73
C PRO A 433 -13.43 -5.99 15.34
N LEU A 434 -13.47 -6.37 14.07
CA LEU A 434 -14.27 -7.51 13.62
C LEU A 434 -13.80 -8.85 14.18
N MET A 435 -12.49 -9.05 14.38
CA MET A 435 -11.96 -10.25 15.01
C MET A 435 -12.42 -10.34 16.46
N ILE A 436 -12.42 -9.25 17.20
CA ILE A 436 -12.90 -9.18 18.59
C ILE A 436 -14.43 -9.36 18.64
N ALA A 437 -15.18 -8.66 17.78
CA ALA A 437 -16.64 -8.74 17.71
C ALA A 437 -17.14 -10.11 17.23
N GLY A 438 -16.43 -10.76 16.30
CA GLY A 438 -16.79 -12.05 15.75
C GLY A 438 -16.78 -13.19 16.79
N SER A 439 -16.02 -13.05 17.88
CA SER A 439 -16.07 -13.96 19.04
C SER A 439 -17.35 -13.80 19.88
N ILE A 440 -17.98 -12.62 19.83
CA ILE A 440 -19.18 -12.29 20.61
C ILE A 440 -20.48 -12.60 19.83
N LYS A 441 -20.46 -12.53 18.50
CA LYS A 441 -21.66 -12.42 17.66
C LYS A 441 -22.32 -13.73 17.21
N ARG A 442 -21.83 -14.91 17.57
CA ARG A 442 -22.50 -16.18 17.20
C ARG A 442 -23.90 -16.40 17.84
N ARG A 443 -24.39 -15.47 18.66
CA ARG A 443 -25.59 -15.68 19.50
C ARG A 443 -26.88 -15.01 19.00
N ASN A 444 -26.90 -14.13 17.98
CA ASN A 444 -28.07 -13.29 17.70
C ASN A 444 -28.45 -13.06 16.23
N GLU A 445 -28.21 -14.01 15.32
CA GLU A 445 -28.48 -13.80 13.86
C GLU A 445 -29.98 -13.81 13.44
N LYS A 446 -30.93 -14.03 14.35
CA LYS A 446 -32.35 -14.22 13.99
C LYS A 446 -33.33 -13.17 14.56
N ARG A 447 -32.86 -12.11 15.20
CA ARG A 447 -33.77 -11.06 15.69
C ARG A 447 -33.92 -9.95 14.64
N LYS A 448 -35.10 -9.81 14.03
CA LYS A 448 -35.56 -8.59 13.40
C LYS A 448 -36.21 -7.74 14.49
N LEU A 449 -35.69 -6.54 14.74
CA LEU A 449 -36.32 -5.56 15.61
C LEU A 449 -37.29 -4.73 14.78
N PRO A 450 -38.40 -4.21 15.38
CA PRO A 450 -39.27 -3.27 14.69
C PRO A 450 -38.50 -2.01 14.27
N ASP A 451 -38.89 -1.45 13.13
CA ASP A 451 -38.33 -0.22 12.61
C ASP A 451 -38.92 0.98 13.38
N GLU A 452 -38.07 1.94 13.78
CA GLU A 452 -38.46 3.17 14.42
C GLU A 452 -37.85 4.36 13.64
N HIS A 453 -38.63 5.40 13.45
CA HIS A 453 -38.21 6.59 12.72
C HIS A 453 -37.28 7.46 13.56
N ILE A 454 -36.06 7.71 13.04
CA ILE A 454 -35.10 8.64 13.63
C ILE A 454 -34.89 9.79 12.64
N MET A 455 -34.91 11.01 13.15
CA MET A 455 -34.57 12.19 12.34
C MET A 455 -33.08 12.21 12.09
N VAL A 456 -32.70 12.17 10.82
CA VAL A 456 -31.33 12.37 10.35
C VAL A 456 -31.33 13.67 9.57
N GLY A 457 -30.49 14.64 9.98
CA GLY A 457 -30.48 16.03 9.47
C GLY A 457 -30.24 16.16 7.98
#